data_e966d06173663b7837f410200c47d29c
#
_entry.id   e966d06173663b7837f410200c47d29c
#
_cell.length_a   1.000
_cell.length_b   1.000
_cell.length_c   1.000
_cell.angle_alpha   90.00
_cell.angle_beta   90.00
_cell.angle_gamma   90.00
#
_symmetry.space_group_name_H-M   'P 1'
#
loop_
_entity.id
_entity.type
_entity.pdbx_description
1 polymer ?
#
loop_
_entity_poly.entity_id
_entity_poly.type
_entity_poly.pdbx_seq_one_letter_code
_entity_poly.pdbx_strand_id
1 'polypeptide(L)'
;MNRKEAKIFIIPMIIVILAALVISGCGGSTTAPVVGSRAPDFAASTLDGETITLDELRGQPVVLKFWATWCGYCRYQMPFFQAAFEERGHEVKFIGINLRESRDKVQQFVEGEGVGFTMALDVDGTVANSYNVRPIPATFFLDEQGIIKEIKIGAFMSQDELMAVLEELY
;
A
#
# COMPACT_ATOMS: atom_id res chain seq x y z
N MET A 1 40.29 -35.19 -32.32
CA MET A 1 39.62 -34.95 -31.02
C MET A 1 38.55 -36.02 -30.85
N ASN A 2 38.70 -36.92 -29.91
CA ASN A 2 37.92 -38.16 -29.85
C ASN A 2 36.52 -37.90 -29.26
N ARG A 3 35.46 -38.44 -29.87
CA ARG A 3 34.05 -38.23 -29.51
C ARG A 3 33.71 -38.53 -28.01
N LYS A 4 34.60 -39.25 -27.34
CA LYS A 4 34.46 -39.59 -25.92
C LYS A 4 34.94 -38.45 -24.99
N GLU A 5 35.95 -37.70 -25.39
CA GLU A 5 36.47 -36.57 -24.61
C GLU A 5 35.50 -35.37 -24.63
N ALA A 6 34.84 -35.12 -25.79
CA ALA A 6 33.85 -34.05 -25.87
C ALA A 6 32.63 -34.23 -24.91
N LYS A 7 32.22 -35.49 -24.69
CA LYS A 7 31.10 -35.81 -23.77
C LYS A 7 31.44 -35.59 -22.30
N ILE A 8 32.72 -35.74 -21.91
CA ILE A 8 33.15 -35.57 -20.49
C ILE A 8 33.11 -34.10 -20.07
N PHE A 9 33.32 -33.15 -21.00
CA PHE A 9 33.30 -31.72 -20.70
C PHE A 9 31.89 -31.09 -20.84
N ILE A 10 31.02 -31.66 -21.66
CA ILE A 10 29.66 -31.12 -21.95
C ILE A 10 28.71 -31.39 -20.76
N ILE A 11 28.82 -32.57 -20.14
CA ILE A 11 27.93 -32.96 -19.01
C ILE A 11 28.11 -32.06 -17.78
N PRO A 12 29.31 -31.75 -17.28
CA PRO A 12 29.48 -30.86 -16.14
C PRO A 12 29.09 -29.41 -16.46
N MET A 13 29.26 -28.96 -17.70
CA MET A 13 28.86 -27.62 -18.11
C MET A 13 27.33 -27.46 -18.15
N ILE A 14 26.59 -28.49 -18.57
CA ILE A 14 25.12 -28.51 -18.56
C ILE A 14 24.61 -28.55 -17.11
N ILE A 15 25.24 -29.28 -16.20
CA ILE A 15 24.85 -29.34 -14.78
C ILE A 15 25.07 -27.98 -14.10
N VAL A 16 26.14 -27.26 -14.42
CA VAL A 16 26.40 -25.91 -13.88
C VAL A 16 25.38 -24.90 -14.41
N ILE A 17 24.98 -24.99 -15.67
CA ILE A 17 23.96 -24.10 -16.26
C ILE A 17 22.58 -24.40 -15.69
N LEU A 18 22.21 -25.68 -15.48
CA LEU A 18 20.96 -26.05 -14.82
C LEU A 18 20.91 -25.62 -13.34
N ALA A 19 22.04 -25.69 -12.63
CA ALA A 19 22.12 -25.25 -11.24
C ALA A 19 21.97 -23.72 -11.09
N ALA A 20 22.44 -22.94 -12.09
CA ALA A 20 22.28 -21.48 -12.09
C ALA A 20 20.82 -21.01 -12.36
N LEU A 21 20.00 -21.82 -13.02
CA LEU A 21 18.59 -21.52 -13.33
C LEU A 21 17.65 -21.73 -12.15
N VAL A 22 18.05 -22.41 -11.09
CA VAL A 22 17.18 -22.74 -9.94
C VAL A 22 17.21 -21.65 -8.84
N ILE A 23 18.10 -20.65 -8.93
CA ILE A 23 18.26 -19.62 -7.89
C ILE A 23 17.39 -18.37 -8.16
N SER A 24 16.66 -18.30 -9.25
CA SER A 24 15.69 -17.23 -9.52
C SER A 24 14.30 -17.54 -8.95
N GLY A 25 14.26 -18.11 -7.74
CA GLY A 25 13.03 -18.18 -6.97
C GLY A 25 12.70 -16.79 -6.42
N CYS A 26 11.79 -16.07 -7.06
CA CYS A 26 11.07 -14.97 -6.44
C CYS A 26 10.29 -15.51 -5.23
N GLY A 27 10.98 -15.62 -4.11
CA GLY A 27 10.36 -15.85 -2.81
C GLY A 27 9.68 -14.56 -2.38
N GLY A 28 8.43 -14.37 -2.75
CA GLY A 28 7.57 -13.38 -2.13
C GLY A 28 7.44 -13.76 -0.65
N SER A 29 8.28 -13.19 0.21
CA SER A 29 8.11 -13.28 1.67
C SER A 29 6.77 -12.63 2.02
N THR A 30 5.79 -13.43 2.43
CA THR A 30 4.52 -13.00 3.00
C THR A 30 4.69 -12.51 4.45
N THR A 31 5.78 -11.82 4.73
CA THR A 31 5.99 -11.19 6.03
C THR A 31 5.09 -9.96 6.12
N ALA A 32 4.35 -9.83 7.21
CA ALA A 32 3.53 -8.64 7.45
C ALA A 32 4.41 -7.38 7.34
N PRO A 33 3.92 -6.30 6.69
CA PRO A 33 4.67 -5.07 6.58
C PRO A 33 4.95 -4.48 7.96
N VAL A 34 6.18 -4.02 8.17
CA VAL A 34 6.66 -3.42 9.42
C VAL A 34 7.34 -2.09 9.14
N VAL A 35 7.44 -1.25 10.16
CA VAL A 35 8.21 0.00 10.08
C VAL A 35 9.64 -0.29 9.62
N GLY A 36 10.13 0.49 8.66
CA GLY A 36 11.42 0.32 8.00
C GLY A 36 11.42 -0.63 6.80
N SER A 37 10.34 -1.40 6.56
CA SER A 37 10.22 -2.24 5.35
C SER A 37 9.61 -1.47 4.19
N ARG A 38 9.87 -1.96 2.96
CA ARG A 38 9.15 -1.49 1.78
C ARG A 38 7.68 -1.88 1.89
N ALA A 39 6.79 -0.92 1.63
CA ALA A 39 5.36 -1.17 1.57
C ALA A 39 5.03 -2.14 0.42
N PRO A 40 4.08 -3.08 0.61
CA PRO A 40 3.59 -3.93 -0.46
C PRO A 40 3.04 -3.12 -1.62
N ASP A 41 3.45 -3.46 -2.84
CA ASP A 41 2.87 -2.85 -4.04
C ASP A 41 1.40 -3.24 -4.17
N PHE A 42 0.61 -2.31 -4.70
CA PHE A 42 -0.81 -2.55 -4.99
C PHE A 42 -1.22 -1.85 -6.28
N ALA A 43 -2.31 -2.32 -6.86
CA ALA A 43 -3.08 -1.64 -7.88
C ALA A 43 -4.55 -1.69 -7.49
N ALA A 44 -5.24 -0.56 -7.50
CA ALA A 44 -6.66 -0.46 -7.14
C ALA A 44 -7.37 0.57 -8.01
N SER A 45 -8.67 0.36 -8.28
CA SER A 45 -9.48 1.34 -9.02
C SER A 45 -9.89 2.48 -8.10
N THR A 46 -9.79 3.71 -8.58
CA THR A 46 -10.30 4.90 -7.89
C THR A 46 -11.81 5.08 -8.13
N LEU A 47 -12.43 6.03 -7.43
CA LEU A 47 -13.83 6.39 -7.68
C LEU A 47 -14.05 6.95 -9.09
N ASP A 48 -13.06 7.59 -9.69
CA ASP A 48 -13.12 8.12 -11.05
C ASP A 48 -12.97 7.04 -12.13
N GLY A 49 -12.65 5.81 -11.73
CA GLY A 49 -12.45 4.66 -12.62
C GLY A 49 -11.04 4.50 -13.15
N GLU A 50 -10.12 5.34 -12.72
CA GLU A 50 -8.70 5.19 -13.01
C GLU A 50 -8.09 4.08 -12.14
N THR A 51 -6.93 3.60 -12.52
CA THR A 51 -6.13 2.71 -11.68
C THR A 51 -5.05 3.52 -11.00
N ILE A 52 -4.90 3.36 -9.70
CA ILE A 52 -3.78 3.90 -8.92
C ILE A 52 -2.89 2.76 -8.45
N THR A 53 -1.59 2.96 -8.54
CA THR A 53 -0.58 1.99 -8.07
C THR A 53 0.35 2.66 -7.04
N LEU A 54 0.94 1.87 -6.14
CA LEU A 54 1.92 2.43 -5.19
C LEU A 54 3.17 2.96 -5.92
N ASP A 55 3.54 2.34 -7.03
CA ASP A 55 4.71 2.75 -7.81
C ASP A 55 4.57 4.17 -8.38
N GLU A 56 3.36 4.53 -8.85
CA GLU A 56 3.04 5.88 -9.35
C GLU A 56 3.02 6.95 -8.26
N LEU A 57 2.90 6.55 -7.00
CA LEU A 57 2.91 7.46 -5.85
C LEU A 57 4.32 7.78 -5.34
N ARG A 58 5.35 7.08 -5.83
CA ARG A 58 6.74 7.32 -5.41
C ARG A 58 7.21 8.73 -5.79
N GLY A 59 8.17 9.24 -5.04
CA GLY A 59 8.68 10.59 -5.18
C GLY A 59 7.96 11.62 -4.30
N GLN A 60 6.88 11.20 -3.63
CA GLN A 60 6.21 11.98 -2.58
C GLN A 60 5.87 11.06 -1.40
N PRO A 61 5.81 11.60 -0.17
CA PRO A 61 5.26 10.86 0.97
C PRO A 61 3.81 10.47 0.76
N VAL A 62 3.40 9.33 1.32
CA VAL A 62 2.04 8.78 1.14
C VAL A 62 1.43 8.39 2.47
N VAL A 63 0.19 8.78 2.69
CA VAL A 63 -0.67 8.28 3.77
C VAL A 63 -1.69 7.33 3.18
N LEU A 64 -1.60 6.04 3.54
CA LEU A 64 -2.58 5.02 3.16
C LEU A 64 -3.51 4.77 4.34
N LYS A 65 -4.79 5.17 4.21
CA LYS A 65 -5.83 4.99 5.22
C LYS A 65 -6.77 3.85 4.82
N PHE A 66 -6.73 2.74 5.55
CA PHE A 66 -7.65 1.61 5.38
C PHE A 66 -8.94 1.85 6.17
N TRP A 67 -10.11 1.79 5.48
CA TRP A 67 -11.38 2.21 6.06
C TRP A 67 -12.60 1.57 5.38
N ALA A 68 -13.77 1.76 5.99
CA ALA A 68 -15.06 1.42 5.38
C ALA A 68 -16.16 2.38 5.87
N THR A 69 -17.25 2.50 5.12
CA THR A 69 -18.37 3.40 5.45
C THR A 69 -19.13 2.96 6.70
N TRP A 70 -19.17 1.67 6.99
CA TRP A 70 -19.82 1.10 8.19
C TRP A 70 -18.95 1.19 9.47
N CYS A 71 -17.68 1.56 9.34
CA CYS A 71 -16.75 1.65 10.47
C CYS A 71 -16.92 2.99 11.22
N GLY A 72 -17.49 2.98 12.41
CA GLY A 72 -17.77 4.19 13.19
C GLY A 72 -16.52 5.04 13.47
N TYR A 73 -15.42 4.44 13.92
CA TYR A 73 -14.16 5.14 14.17
C TYR A 73 -13.48 5.63 12.88
N CYS A 74 -13.70 4.94 11.74
CA CYS A 74 -13.20 5.41 10.45
C CYS A 74 -13.91 6.70 10.04
N ARG A 75 -15.23 6.77 10.24
CA ARG A 75 -16.04 7.96 9.97
C ARG A 75 -15.69 9.10 10.91
N TYR A 76 -15.56 8.81 12.21
CA TYR A 76 -15.22 9.80 13.22
C TYR A 76 -13.95 10.60 12.87
N GLN A 77 -12.91 9.94 12.39
CA GLN A 77 -11.65 10.59 12.07
C GLN A 77 -11.56 11.10 10.60
N MET A 78 -12.60 10.90 9.78
CA MET A 78 -12.56 11.34 8.36
C MET A 78 -12.37 12.87 8.23
N PRO A 79 -13.02 13.72 9.03
CA PRO A 79 -12.78 15.16 9.00
C PRO A 79 -11.33 15.55 9.33
N PHE A 80 -10.63 14.79 10.18
CA PHE A 80 -9.23 15.07 10.51
C PHE A 80 -8.32 14.83 9.30
N PHE A 81 -8.59 13.74 8.56
CA PHE A 81 -7.86 13.45 7.32
C PHE A 81 -8.18 14.46 6.22
N GLN A 82 -9.43 14.92 6.14
CA GLN A 82 -9.79 15.97 5.19
C GLN A 82 -9.06 17.28 5.50
N ALA A 83 -9.06 17.72 6.75
CA ALA A 83 -8.34 18.92 7.16
C ALA A 83 -6.82 18.81 6.92
N ALA A 84 -6.23 17.65 7.24
CA ALA A 84 -4.82 17.38 6.97
C ALA A 84 -4.51 17.39 5.47
N PHE A 85 -5.41 16.86 4.64
CA PHE A 85 -5.29 16.91 3.19
C PHE A 85 -5.37 18.34 2.64
N GLU A 86 -6.28 19.17 3.15
CA GLU A 86 -6.39 20.58 2.74
C GLU A 86 -5.12 21.37 3.07
N GLU A 87 -4.48 21.05 4.20
CA GLU A 87 -3.27 21.73 4.66
C GLU A 87 -2.00 21.19 4.00
N ARG A 88 -1.85 19.86 3.90
CA ARG A 88 -0.60 19.18 3.50
C ARG A 88 -0.70 18.39 2.19
N GLY A 89 -1.84 18.36 1.51
CA GLY A 89 -2.05 17.55 0.30
C GLY A 89 -1.17 17.95 -0.91
N HIS A 90 -0.54 19.11 -0.86
CA HIS A 90 0.46 19.54 -1.85
C HIS A 90 1.84 18.90 -1.62
N GLU A 91 2.13 18.41 -0.41
CA GLU A 91 3.39 17.77 -0.01
C GLU A 91 3.23 16.25 0.15
N VAL A 92 2.08 15.81 0.66
CA VAL A 92 1.80 14.41 1.02
C VAL A 92 0.60 13.89 0.25
N LYS A 93 0.69 12.70 -0.33
CA LYS A 93 -0.44 12.03 -0.98
C LYS A 93 -1.31 11.32 0.05
N PHE A 94 -2.60 11.63 0.07
CA PHE A 94 -3.59 10.96 0.91
C PHE A 94 -4.42 10.00 0.07
N ILE A 95 -4.38 8.71 0.41
CA ILE A 95 -5.12 7.65 -0.29
C ILE A 95 -5.98 6.87 0.72
N GLY A 96 -7.29 6.94 0.55
CA GLY A 96 -8.23 6.11 1.32
C GLY A 96 -8.46 4.78 0.62
N ILE A 97 -7.96 3.68 1.18
CA ILE A 97 -8.24 2.32 0.69
C ILE A 97 -9.54 1.84 1.31
N ASN A 98 -10.61 1.84 0.54
CA ASN A 98 -11.93 1.39 1.02
C ASN A 98 -12.09 -0.12 0.88
N LEU A 99 -12.50 -0.79 1.97
CA LEU A 99 -12.54 -2.24 2.06
C LEU A 99 -13.91 -2.79 1.70
N ARG A 100 -13.97 -3.61 0.64
CA ARG A 100 -15.06 -4.53 0.29
C ARG A 100 -16.44 -3.87 0.16
N GLU A 101 -16.46 -2.66 -0.36
CA GLU A 101 -17.71 -1.93 -0.63
C GLU A 101 -17.81 -1.60 -2.12
N SER A 102 -19.03 -1.42 -2.60
CA SER A 102 -19.28 -1.00 -3.98
C SER A 102 -18.91 0.47 -4.18
N ARG A 103 -18.54 0.82 -5.41
CA ARG A 103 -18.23 2.19 -5.83
C ARG A 103 -19.35 3.16 -5.41
N ASP A 104 -20.60 2.88 -5.74
CA ASP A 104 -21.72 3.76 -5.49
C ASP A 104 -21.89 4.10 -4.00
N LYS A 105 -21.69 3.11 -3.14
CA LYS A 105 -21.77 3.29 -1.69
C LYS A 105 -20.65 4.20 -1.17
N VAL A 106 -19.43 4.00 -1.65
CA VAL A 106 -18.27 4.82 -1.27
C VAL A 106 -18.43 6.24 -1.83
N GLN A 107 -18.85 6.36 -3.08
CA GLN A 107 -19.11 7.65 -3.73
C GLN A 107 -20.12 8.48 -2.95
N GLN A 108 -21.28 7.90 -2.61
CA GLN A 108 -22.32 8.57 -1.84
C GLN A 108 -21.80 9.07 -0.48
N PHE A 109 -20.96 8.26 0.19
CA PHE A 109 -20.36 8.65 1.46
C PHE A 109 -19.39 9.83 1.29
N VAL A 110 -18.47 9.72 0.33
CA VAL A 110 -17.43 10.74 0.05
C VAL A 110 -18.05 12.09 -0.30
N GLU A 111 -19.09 12.09 -1.16
CA GLU A 111 -19.85 13.30 -1.54
C GLU A 111 -20.59 13.88 -0.33
N GLY A 112 -21.23 13.03 0.47
CA GLY A 112 -22.00 13.46 1.65
C GLY A 112 -21.15 14.05 2.78
N GLU A 113 -19.91 13.57 2.94
CA GLU A 113 -18.99 14.03 3.98
C GLU A 113 -17.97 15.09 3.45
N GLY A 114 -18.01 15.43 2.16
CA GLY A 114 -17.12 16.43 1.56
C GLY A 114 -15.65 16.00 1.54
N VAL A 115 -15.37 14.70 1.35
CA VAL A 115 -13.99 14.19 1.33
C VAL A 115 -13.37 14.41 -0.04
N GLY A 116 -12.23 15.12 -0.09
CA GLY A 116 -11.57 15.55 -1.34
C GLY A 116 -10.32 14.78 -1.72
N PHE A 117 -9.79 13.91 -0.85
CA PHE A 117 -8.60 13.12 -1.18
C PHE A 117 -8.96 11.81 -1.90
N THR A 118 -7.99 11.24 -2.61
CA THR A 118 -8.19 10.08 -3.47
C THR A 118 -8.72 8.85 -2.72
N MET A 119 -9.77 8.23 -3.26
CA MET A 119 -10.29 6.95 -2.76
C MET A 119 -10.03 5.83 -3.75
N ALA A 120 -9.39 4.77 -3.27
CA ALA A 120 -9.15 3.53 -3.98
C ALA A 120 -10.04 2.41 -3.41
N LEU A 121 -10.58 1.57 -4.27
CA LEU A 121 -11.53 0.51 -3.94
C LEU A 121 -10.82 -0.84 -3.86
N ASP A 122 -10.74 -1.41 -2.68
CA ASP A 122 -10.24 -2.77 -2.42
C ASP A 122 -11.42 -3.75 -2.29
N VAL A 123 -12.12 -3.97 -3.42
CA VAL A 123 -13.40 -4.70 -3.46
C VAL A 123 -13.24 -6.16 -2.99
N ASP A 124 -12.15 -6.80 -3.34
CA ASP A 124 -11.86 -8.19 -2.97
C ASP A 124 -11.04 -8.33 -1.67
N GLY A 125 -10.50 -7.23 -1.15
CA GLY A 125 -9.68 -7.21 0.06
C GLY A 125 -8.22 -7.61 -0.19
N THR A 126 -7.77 -7.65 -1.44
CA THR A 126 -6.41 -8.05 -1.79
C THR A 126 -5.36 -7.08 -1.23
N VAL A 127 -5.62 -5.77 -1.34
CA VAL A 127 -4.72 -4.74 -0.81
C VAL A 127 -4.64 -4.83 0.71
N ALA A 128 -5.79 -4.89 1.40
CA ALA A 128 -5.82 -5.04 2.86
C ALA A 128 -5.10 -6.31 3.33
N ASN A 129 -5.23 -7.41 2.58
CA ASN A 129 -4.54 -8.66 2.91
C ASN A 129 -3.01 -8.54 2.74
N SER A 130 -2.52 -7.87 1.69
CA SER A 130 -1.07 -7.66 1.48
C SER A 130 -0.45 -6.78 2.58
N TYR A 131 -1.21 -5.82 3.10
CA TYR A 131 -0.83 -4.98 4.24
C TYR A 131 -1.12 -5.63 5.60
N ASN A 132 -1.62 -6.88 5.63
CA ASN A 132 -2.04 -7.59 6.84
C ASN A 132 -3.00 -6.78 7.72
N VAL A 133 -3.85 -5.96 7.11
CA VAL A 133 -4.87 -5.16 7.81
C VAL A 133 -5.97 -6.11 8.31
N ARG A 134 -6.14 -6.17 9.63
CA ARG A 134 -7.19 -6.97 10.30
C ARG A 134 -8.25 -6.07 10.92
N PRO A 135 -7.90 -5.18 11.88
CA PRO A 135 -8.83 -4.17 12.34
C PRO A 135 -8.73 -2.90 11.48
N ILE A 136 -9.84 -2.20 11.34
CA ILE A 136 -9.89 -0.85 10.79
C ILE A 136 -10.45 0.12 11.84
N PRO A 137 -10.02 1.39 11.80
CA PRO A 137 -9.08 1.98 10.86
C PRO A 137 -7.64 1.53 11.08
N ALA A 138 -6.87 1.47 9.97
CA ALA A 138 -5.42 1.33 10.01
C ALA A 138 -4.81 2.35 9.04
N THR A 139 -3.71 2.97 9.43
CA THR A 139 -3.04 4.00 8.62
C THR A 139 -1.55 3.68 8.52
N PHE A 140 -1.03 3.70 7.31
CA PHE A 140 0.39 3.52 7.01
C PHE A 140 0.93 4.82 6.46
N PHE A 141 2.07 5.25 6.98
CA PHE A 141 2.79 6.44 6.53
C PHE A 141 4.06 5.99 5.81
N LEU A 142 4.20 6.41 4.56
CA LEU A 142 5.30 6.00 3.68
C LEU A 142 6.13 7.22 3.30
N ASP A 143 7.45 7.04 3.23
CA ASP A 143 8.32 8.04 2.65
C ASP A 143 8.27 8.04 1.11
N GLU A 144 9.00 8.96 0.48
CA GLU A 144 9.10 9.11 -0.98
C GLU A 144 9.61 7.85 -1.70
N GLN A 145 10.33 6.98 -1.00
CA GLN A 145 10.84 5.71 -1.51
C GLN A 145 9.85 4.55 -1.32
N GLY A 146 8.71 4.80 -0.65
CA GLY A 146 7.71 3.81 -0.31
C GLY A 146 8.12 2.91 0.86
N ILE A 147 8.99 3.41 1.75
CA ILE A 147 9.34 2.73 3.00
C ILE A 147 8.35 3.15 4.09
N ILE A 148 7.85 2.18 4.83
CA ILE A 148 6.93 2.43 5.94
C ILE A 148 7.67 3.13 7.08
N LYS A 149 7.25 4.32 7.42
CA LYS A 149 7.80 5.14 8.50
C LYS A 149 7.03 4.95 9.80
N GLU A 150 5.70 4.81 9.69
CA GLU A 150 4.82 4.63 10.85
C GLU A 150 3.61 3.77 10.45
N ILE A 151 3.06 3.03 11.42
CA ILE A 151 1.83 2.24 11.31
C ILE A 151 0.94 2.56 12.51
N LYS A 152 -0.17 3.21 12.28
CA LYS A 152 -1.20 3.47 13.29
C LYS A 152 -2.35 2.47 13.14
N ILE A 153 -2.53 1.61 14.11
CA ILE A 153 -3.71 0.75 14.22
C ILE A 153 -4.70 1.40 15.18
N GLY A 154 -5.93 1.58 14.74
CA GLY A 154 -6.96 2.34 15.45
C GLY A 154 -7.09 3.78 14.97
N ALA A 155 -8.04 4.51 15.53
CA ALA A 155 -8.33 5.88 15.14
C ALA A 155 -7.35 6.89 15.75
N PHE A 156 -7.10 7.97 15.03
CA PHE A 156 -6.68 9.23 15.61
C PHE A 156 -7.84 9.84 16.34
N MET A 157 -7.61 10.34 17.53
CA MET A 157 -8.67 10.91 18.39
C MET A 157 -8.83 12.41 18.21
N SER A 158 -7.88 13.07 17.55
CA SER A 158 -7.92 14.49 17.18
C SER A 158 -7.15 14.75 15.90
N GLN A 159 -7.39 15.91 15.28
CA GLN A 159 -6.61 16.40 14.17
C GLN A 159 -5.14 16.64 14.57
N ASP A 160 -4.92 17.21 15.76
CA ASP A 160 -3.57 17.51 16.27
C ASP A 160 -2.71 16.23 16.39
N GLU A 161 -3.32 15.10 16.81
CA GLU A 161 -2.63 13.81 16.87
C GLU A 161 -2.16 13.37 15.46
N LEU A 162 -2.99 13.51 14.44
CA LEU A 162 -2.62 13.19 13.05
C LEU A 162 -1.56 14.15 12.51
N MET A 163 -1.74 15.45 12.76
CA MET A 163 -0.79 16.48 12.30
C MET A 163 0.59 16.31 12.94
N ALA A 164 0.66 15.98 14.24
CA ALA A 164 1.93 15.73 14.91
C ALA A 164 2.72 14.56 14.26
N VAL A 165 2.04 13.50 13.84
CA VAL A 165 2.68 12.40 13.10
C VAL A 165 3.17 12.87 11.74
N LEU A 166 2.40 13.67 11.01
CA LEU A 166 2.80 14.21 9.70
C LEU A 166 4.01 15.15 9.82
N GLU A 167 4.05 16.01 10.84
CA GLU A 167 5.17 16.93 11.11
C GLU A 167 6.46 16.19 11.51
N GLU A 168 6.33 15.06 12.23
CA GLU A 168 7.50 14.27 12.63
C GLU A 168 8.10 13.49 11.46
N LEU A 169 7.27 13.09 10.49
CA LEU A 169 7.69 12.18 9.41
C LEU A 169 8.07 12.91 8.12
N TYR A 170 7.56 14.11 7.92
CA TYR A 170 7.67 14.88 6.67
C TYR A 170 7.96 16.38 6.93
#